data_924368a146f4212abe25f6b76fcd43e0
#
_entry.id   924368a146f4212abe25f6b76fcd43e0
#
_cell.length_a   1.000
_cell.length_b   1.000
_cell.length_c   1.000
_cell.angle_alpha   90.00
_cell.angle_beta   90.00
_cell.angle_gamma   90.00
#
_symmetry.space_group_name_H-M   'P 1'
#
loop_
_entity.id
_entity.type
_entity.pdbx_description
1 polymer ?
#
loop_
_entity_poly.entity_id
_entity_poly.type
_entity_poly.pdbx_seq_one_letter_code
_entity_poly.pdbx_strand_id
1 'polypeptide(L)'
;MKNLETENIQKIVTPESVGLDSNVLKNIGGYLEETYINPGKLIGTITLVSRNGEIAYLESLGMMDREKKRPMEENAIFRIFSMTKPITSIALMQLYEKSLFRLDDPVHWYIPSWKNLRVYESGVYPNFLTSRTKRHMTIRDLFSHMSGLTYHFMYRTNVDAAYRELGVGTHGRFGEDGALGHRATRDGLKEMVEMISTLPLEFSPGEQWNYSVSTDVLGHLVEIFSGMKLDEYFQKNI
;
A
#
# COMPACT_ATOMS: atom_id res chain seq x y z
N MET A 1 15.95 1.21 -17.53
CA MET A 1 15.17 2.33 -16.97
C MET A 1 15.06 3.36 -18.06
N LYS A 2 13.90 3.47 -18.71
CA LYS A 2 13.62 4.59 -19.60
C LYS A 2 13.53 5.83 -18.74
N ASN A 3 14.14 6.92 -19.15
CA ASN A 3 13.96 8.24 -18.53
C ASN A 3 12.45 8.50 -18.43
N LEU A 4 11.93 8.53 -17.20
CA LEU A 4 10.65 9.15 -16.90
C LEU A 4 10.90 10.64 -17.19
N GLU A 5 10.54 11.06 -18.37
CA GLU A 5 10.48 12.49 -18.70
C GLU A 5 9.45 13.09 -17.73
N THR A 6 9.91 14.01 -16.92
CA THR A 6 9.13 14.78 -15.94
C THR A 6 8.23 15.82 -16.66
N GLU A 7 7.60 15.39 -17.74
CA GLU A 7 6.68 16.21 -18.52
C GLU A 7 5.29 16.14 -17.93
N ASN A 8 5.02 16.63 -16.75
CA ASN A 8 3.66 17.03 -16.33
C ASN A 8 3.54 17.31 -14.82
N ILE A 9 4.49 18.04 -14.23
CA ILE A 9 4.09 18.81 -13.06
C ILE A 9 3.18 19.90 -13.59
N GLN A 10 1.90 19.86 -13.23
CA GLN A 10 0.93 20.90 -13.59
C GLN A 10 1.52 22.25 -13.22
N LYS A 11 1.34 23.25 -14.10
CA LYS A 11 1.84 24.60 -13.87
C LYS A 11 1.37 25.09 -12.49
N ILE A 12 2.32 25.54 -11.67
CA ILE A 12 2.01 26.12 -10.37
C ILE A 12 1.28 27.45 -10.61
N VAL A 13 0.09 27.59 -10.05
CA VAL A 13 -0.72 28.82 -10.13
C VAL A 13 -0.43 29.73 -8.94
N THR A 14 -0.81 31.00 -9.03
CA THR A 14 -0.74 31.90 -7.89
C THR A 14 -1.75 31.42 -6.80
N PRO A 15 -1.36 31.31 -5.54
CA PRO A 15 -2.25 30.85 -4.47
C PRO A 15 -3.58 31.60 -4.40
N GLU A 16 -3.54 32.91 -4.63
CA GLU A 16 -4.72 33.78 -4.59
C GLU A 16 -5.76 33.42 -5.66
N SER A 17 -5.33 32.89 -6.82
CA SER A 17 -6.26 32.47 -7.89
C SER A 17 -7.17 31.33 -7.48
N VAL A 18 -6.74 30.55 -6.49
CA VAL A 18 -7.52 29.43 -5.92
C VAL A 18 -7.99 29.72 -4.48
N GLY A 19 -7.92 30.99 -4.03
CA GLY A 19 -8.40 31.43 -2.73
C GLY A 19 -7.53 30.99 -1.55
N LEU A 20 -6.21 30.88 -1.76
CA LEU A 20 -5.20 30.64 -0.74
C LEU A 20 -4.33 31.92 -0.58
N ASP A 21 -3.75 32.12 0.59
CA ASP A 21 -2.86 33.26 0.87
C ASP A 21 -1.40 32.81 0.72
N SER A 22 -0.69 33.42 -0.21
CA SER A 22 0.71 33.12 -0.49
C SER A 22 1.63 33.40 0.69
N ASN A 23 1.31 34.41 1.54
CA ASN A 23 2.11 34.72 2.73
C ASN A 23 1.96 33.64 3.80
N VAL A 24 0.76 33.04 3.93
CA VAL A 24 0.52 31.93 4.84
C VAL A 24 1.25 30.68 4.36
N LEU A 25 1.19 30.38 3.07
CA LEU A 25 1.86 29.21 2.49
C LEU A 25 3.40 29.27 2.65
N LYS A 26 4.01 30.43 2.48
CA LYS A 26 5.46 30.63 2.70
C LYS A 26 5.92 30.27 4.10
N ASN A 27 5.04 30.40 5.12
CA ASN A 27 5.38 30.02 6.49
C ASN A 27 5.62 28.51 6.64
N ILE A 28 5.11 27.68 5.72
CA ILE A 28 5.30 26.22 5.75
C ILE A 28 6.79 25.90 5.61
N GLY A 29 7.45 26.48 4.61
CA GLY A 29 8.87 26.26 4.38
C GLY A 29 9.75 26.68 5.56
N GLY A 30 9.58 27.89 6.05
CA GLY A 30 10.33 28.39 7.22
C GLY A 30 10.15 27.50 8.46
N TYR A 31 8.91 27.07 8.74
CA TYR A 31 8.62 26.16 9.85
C TYR A 31 9.32 24.80 9.68
N LEU A 32 9.30 24.23 8.47
CA LEU A 32 9.94 22.95 8.19
C LEU A 32 11.46 23.04 8.31
N GLU A 33 12.05 24.11 7.79
CA GLU A 33 13.49 24.35 7.92
C GLU A 33 13.94 24.46 9.38
N GLU A 34 13.31 25.35 10.14
CA GLU A 34 13.70 25.62 11.53
C GLU A 34 13.43 24.44 12.47
N THR A 35 12.30 23.74 12.26
CA THR A 35 11.85 22.70 13.21
C THR A 35 12.40 21.32 12.90
N TYR A 36 12.65 21.01 11.62
CA TYR A 36 12.96 19.65 11.20
C TYR A 36 14.25 19.50 10.39
N ILE A 37 14.53 20.40 9.43
CA ILE A 37 15.70 20.25 8.55
C ILE A 37 16.98 20.69 9.27
N ASN A 38 17.01 21.93 9.77
CA ASN A 38 18.20 22.50 10.43
C ASN A 38 18.63 21.72 11.68
N PRO A 39 17.72 21.24 12.56
CA PRO A 39 18.07 20.36 13.65
C PRO A 39 18.44 18.91 13.21
N GLY A 40 18.34 18.58 11.94
CA GLY A 40 18.68 17.26 11.41
C GLY A 40 17.67 16.17 11.71
N LYS A 41 16.45 16.47 12.14
CA LYS A 41 15.36 15.50 12.40
C LYS A 41 14.87 14.85 11.12
N LEU A 42 14.79 15.62 10.02
CA LEU A 42 14.51 15.15 8.67
C LEU A 42 15.66 15.52 7.74
N ILE A 43 15.88 14.70 6.72
CA ILE A 43 16.92 14.95 5.72
C ILE A 43 16.44 16.01 4.72
N GLY A 44 15.19 15.89 4.29
CA GLY A 44 14.55 16.80 3.35
C GLY A 44 13.06 16.55 3.29
N THR A 45 12.35 17.46 2.64
CA THR A 45 10.90 17.41 2.43
C THR A 45 10.53 17.92 1.05
N ILE A 46 9.42 17.42 0.52
CA ILE A 46 8.68 18.04 -0.58
C ILE A 46 7.28 18.32 -0.05
N THR A 47 6.85 19.55 -0.16
CA THR A 47 5.51 19.99 0.27
C THR A 47 4.73 20.47 -0.94
N LEU A 48 3.55 19.90 -1.16
CA LEU A 48 2.64 20.28 -2.23
C LEU A 48 1.28 20.64 -1.63
N VAL A 49 0.73 21.79 -2.03
CA VAL A 49 -0.66 22.15 -1.72
C VAL A 49 -1.42 22.38 -3.01
N SER A 50 -2.49 21.62 -3.17
CA SER A 50 -3.42 21.71 -4.31
C SER A 50 -4.80 22.11 -3.85
N ARG A 51 -5.49 22.94 -4.65
CA ARG A 51 -6.89 23.32 -4.44
C ARG A 51 -7.58 23.48 -5.80
N ASN A 52 -8.80 22.97 -5.90
CA ASN A 52 -9.60 22.96 -7.14
C ASN A 52 -8.90 22.28 -8.33
N GLY A 53 -8.05 21.28 -8.06
CA GLY A 53 -7.28 20.59 -9.11
C GLY A 53 -6.00 21.32 -9.54
N GLU A 54 -5.71 22.53 -9.03
CA GLU A 54 -4.52 23.31 -9.36
C GLU A 54 -3.48 23.23 -8.24
N ILE A 55 -2.19 23.19 -8.60
CA ILE A 55 -1.08 23.25 -7.63
C ILE A 55 -0.80 24.70 -7.31
N ALA A 56 -1.02 25.09 -6.05
CA ALA A 56 -0.81 26.47 -5.59
C ALA A 56 0.51 26.66 -4.82
N TYR A 57 1.12 25.57 -4.36
CA TYR A 57 2.40 25.59 -3.64
C TYR A 57 3.13 24.30 -3.86
N LEU A 58 4.42 24.37 -4.16
CA LEU A 58 5.33 23.25 -4.28
C LEU A 58 6.72 23.73 -3.85
N GLU A 59 7.27 23.11 -2.82
CA GLU A 59 8.57 23.46 -2.29
C GLU A 59 9.37 22.22 -1.89
N SER A 60 10.64 22.20 -2.28
CA SER A 60 11.61 21.15 -1.96
C SER A 60 12.66 21.73 -1.03
N LEU A 61 12.85 21.15 0.17
CA LEU A 61 13.78 21.63 1.20
C LEU A 61 14.74 20.51 1.62
N GLY A 62 15.98 20.89 1.96
CA GLY A 62 17.00 19.96 2.44
C GLY A 62 17.58 19.07 1.36
N MET A 63 17.82 17.81 1.67
CA MET A 63 18.52 16.85 0.81
C MET A 63 17.73 15.56 0.62
N MET A 64 17.88 14.91 -0.55
CA MET A 64 17.41 13.55 -0.76
C MET A 64 18.46 12.50 -0.33
N ASP A 65 19.74 12.89 -0.29
CA ASP A 65 20.84 12.04 0.16
C ASP A 65 21.88 12.92 0.88
N ARG A 66 22.01 12.71 2.18
CA ARG A 66 22.91 13.51 3.03
C ARG A 66 24.39 13.14 2.78
N GLU A 67 24.68 11.88 2.56
CA GLU A 67 26.05 11.38 2.39
C GLU A 67 26.64 11.86 1.06
N LYS A 68 25.83 11.81 0.00
CA LYS A 68 26.20 12.27 -1.34
C LYS A 68 25.94 13.77 -1.56
N LYS A 69 25.46 14.48 -0.53
CA LYS A 69 25.13 15.91 -0.59
C LYS A 69 24.21 16.28 -1.77
N ARG A 70 23.25 15.40 -2.09
CA ARG A 70 22.28 15.65 -3.15
C ARG A 70 21.12 16.47 -2.59
N PRO A 71 20.82 17.66 -3.17
CA PRO A 71 19.66 18.44 -2.74
C PRO A 71 18.36 17.69 -3.00
N MET A 72 17.30 18.07 -2.28
CA MET A 72 15.97 17.59 -2.55
C MET A 72 15.48 18.15 -3.89
N GLU A 73 14.96 17.28 -4.73
CA GLU A 73 14.44 17.61 -6.06
C GLU A 73 12.98 17.15 -6.16
N GLU A 74 12.17 17.86 -6.93
CA GLU A 74 10.73 17.58 -7.09
C GLU A 74 10.44 16.20 -7.67
N ASN A 75 11.39 15.63 -8.44
CA ASN A 75 11.32 14.30 -9.01
C ASN A 75 11.80 13.18 -8.07
N ALA A 76 12.06 13.46 -6.80
CA ALA A 76 12.49 12.47 -5.83
C ALA A 76 11.41 11.38 -5.63
N ILE A 77 11.84 10.13 -5.61
CA ILE A 77 10.95 8.97 -5.42
C ILE A 77 10.85 8.63 -3.93
N PHE A 78 9.64 8.65 -3.42
CA PHE A 78 9.32 8.30 -2.03
C PHE A 78 8.61 6.95 -1.92
N ARG A 79 8.93 6.22 -0.86
CA ARG A 79 8.13 5.05 -0.46
C ARG A 79 6.90 5.54 0.29
N ILE A 80 5.75 5.56 -0.37
CA ILE A 80 4.52 6.14 0.18
C ILE A 80 3.74 5.18 1.09
N PHE A 81 4.21 3.93 1.27
CA PHE A 81 3.60 2.93 2.15
C PHE A 81 2.07 2.84 1.99
N SER A 82 1.32 3.05 3.06
CA SER A 82 -0.14 2.88 3.06
C SER A 82 -0.90 3.90 2.19
N MET A 83 -0.25 4.98 1.75
CA MET A 83 -0.83 5.85 0.72
C MET A 83 -0.97 5.15 -0.65
N THR A 84 -0.33 3.99 -0.84
CA THR A 84 -0.55 3.12 -2.00
C THR A 84 -1.96 2.50 -2.01
N LYS A 85 -2.62 2.37 -0.85
CA LYS A 85 -3.93 1.71 -0.75
C LYS A 85 -5.04 2.39 -1.55
N PRO A 86 -5.25 3.71 -1.44
CA PRO A 86 -6.24 4.38 -2.28
C PRO A 86 -5.91 4.25 -3.77
N ILE A 87 -4.63 4.27 -4.16
CA ILE A 87 -4.22 4.11 -5.56
C ILE A 87 -4.58 2.71 -6.07
N THR A 88 -4.25 1.66 -5.31
CA THR A 88 -4.63 0.28 -5.64
C THR A 88 -6.16 0.11 -5.70
N SER A 89 -6.88 0.74 -4.78
CA SER A 89 -8.34 0.71 -4.76
C SER A 89 -8.94 1.38 -5.99
N ILE A 90 -8.42 2.53 -6.41
CA ILE A 90 -8.85 3.22 -7.64
C ILE A 90 -8.56 2.34 -8.86
N ALA A 91 -7.39 1.72 -8.95
CA ALA A 91 -7.04 0.81 -10.03
C ALA A 91 -8.08 -0.33 -10.18
N LEU A 92 -8.44 -0.95 -9.06
CA LEU A 92 -9.45 -2.00 -9.09
C LEU A 92 -10.86 -1.45 -9.40
N MET A 93 -11.20 -0.25 -8.91
CA MET A 93 -12.49 0.39 -9.24
C MET A 93 -12.60 0.78 -10.71
N GLN A 94 -11.52 1.13 -11.40
CA GLN A 94 -11.53 1.30 -12.86
C GLN A 94 -11.90 0.00 -13.60
N LEU A 95 -11.53 -1.17 -13.05
CA LEU A 95 -11.90 -2.48 -13.60
C LEU A 95 -13.35 -2.86 -13.23
N TYR A 96 -13.83 -2.41 -12.06
CA TYR A 96 -15.24 -2.50 -11.68
C TYR A 96 -16.15 -1.71 -12.65
N GLU A 97 -15.78 -0.48 -13.02
CA GLU A 97 -16.50 0.32 -14.02
C GLU A 97 -16.61 -0.37 -15.39
N LYS A 98 -15.62 -1.24 -15.71
CA LYS A 98 -15.65 -2.10 -16.89
C LYS A 98 -16.49 -3.39 -16.70
N SER A 99 -17.18 -3.51 -15.56
CA SER A 99 -18.04 -4.65 -15.21
C SER A 99 -17.31 -6.01 -15.19
N LEU A 100 -16.02 -6.04 -14.87
CA LEU A 100 -15.23 -7.28 -14.82
C LEU A 100 -15.49 -8.10 -13.55
N PHE A 101 -16.05 -7.51 -12.51
CA PHE A 101 -16.45 -8.15 -11.26
C PHE A 101 -17.53 -7.34 -10.55
N ARG A 102 -18.13 -7.94 -9.51
CA ARG A 102 -19.02 -7.26 -8.57
C ARG A 102 -18.39 -7.21 -7.18
N LEU A 103 -18.70 -6.18 -6.41
CA LEU A 103 -18.14 -6.05 -5.05
C LEU A 103 -18.49 -7.23 -4.14
N ASP A 104 -19.65 -7.84 -4.33
CA ASP A 104 -20.15 -8.96 -3.53
C ASP A 104 -19.78 -10.33 -4.12
N ASP A 105 -19.02 -10.37 -5.21
CA ASP A 105 -18.50 -11.63 -5.74
C ASP A 105 -17.55 -12.29 -4.71
N PRO A 106 -17.69 -13.61 -4.50
CA PRO A 106 -16.75 -14.36 -3.68
C PRO A 106 -15.33 -14.32 -4.26
N VAL A 107 -14.36 -13.96 -3.44
CA VAL A 107 -12.94 -13.84 -3.87
C VAL A 107 -12.43 -15.14 -4.50
N HIS A 108 -12.89 -16.30 -4.02
CA HIS A 108 -12.44 -17.59 -4.52
C HIS A 108 -12.89 -17.91 -5.97
N TRP A 109 -13.76 -17.12 -6.56
CA TRP A 109 -14.06 -17.24 -8.00
C TRP A 109 -12.84 -16.84 -8.85
N TYR A 110 -12.02 -15.93 -8.34
CA TYR A 110 -10.84 -15.38 -9.00
C TYR A 110 -9.53 -15.93 -8.44
N ILE A 111 -9.55 -16.34 -7.16
CA ILE A 111 -8.42 -16.93 -6.44
C ILE A 111 -8.89 -18.29 -5.87
N PRO A 112 -8.88 -19.38 -6.67
CA PRO A 112 -9.49 -20.65 -6.28
C PRO A 112 -8.97 -21.28 -4.99
N SER A 113 -7.70 -21.05 -4.64
CA SER A 113 -7.08 -21.51 -3.37
C SER A 113 -7.79 -20.96 -2.13
N TRP A 114 -8.55 -19.86 -2.25
CA TRP A 114 -9.26 -19.21 -1.15
C TRP A 114 -10.65 -19.77 -0.87
N LYS A 115 -11.07 -20.83 -1.59
CA LYS A 115 -12.41 -21.44 -1.45
C LYS A 115 -12.68 -21.99 -0.04
N ASN A 116 -11.66 -22.54 0.61
CA ASN A 116 -11.79 -23.25 1.88
C ASN A 116 -11.00 -22.55 3.02
N LEU A 117 -10.95 -21.24 3.04
CA LEU A 117 -10.34 -20.49 4.14
C LEU A 117 -11.00 -20.86 5.47
N ARG A 118 -10.19 -20.89 6.51
CA ARG A 118 -10.59 -21.30 7.87
C ARG A 118 -10.38 -20.14 8.83
N VAL A 119 -11.07 -20.15 9.96
CA VAL A 119 -10.92 -19.18 11.05
C VAL A 119 -10.09 -19.80 12.17
N TYR A 120 -9.15 -19.03 12.69
CA TYR A 120 -8.33 -19.41 13.83
C TYR A 120 -9.16 -19.61 15.10
N GLU A 121 -8.90 -20.70 15.80
CA GLU A 121 -9.46 -20.99 17.12
C GLU A 121 -8.37 -21.01 18.19
N SER A 122 -7.30 -21.77 17.94
CA SER A 122 -6.17 -21.89 18.87
C SER A 122 -4.93 -22.48 18.19
N GLY A 123 -3.84 -22.59 18.92
CA GLY A 123 -2.59 -23.20 18.47
C GLY A 123 -1.61 -22.19 17.88
N VAL A 124 -0.50 -22.69 17.39
CA VAL A 124 0.60 -21.93 16.78
C VAL A 124 0.99 -22.58 15.45
N TYR A 125 1.57 -21.80 14.55
CA TYR A 125 2.06 -22.34 13.29
C TYR A 125 3.10 -23.47 13.52
N PRO A 126 3.04 -24.56 12.75
CA PRO A 126 2.09 -24.88 11.67
C PRO A 126 0.80 -25.59 12.17
N ASN A 127 0.63 -25.79 13.47
CA ASN A 127 -0.43 -26.60 14.06
C ASN A 127 -1.57 -25.73 14.62
N PHE A 128 -2.38 -25.15 13.71
CA PHE A 128 -3.58 -24.41 14.07
C PHE A 128 -4.81 -25.31 14.20
N LEU A 129 -5.59 -25.10 15.27
CA LEU A 129 -6.97 -25.53 15.34
C LEU A 129 -7.85 -24.44 14.71
N THR A 130 -8.72 -24.82 13.80
CA THR A 130 -9.49 -23.86 13.01
C THR A 130 -10.93 -24.31 12.82
N SER A 131 -11.85 -23.34 12.68
CA SER A 131 -13.25 -23.56 12.32
C SER A 131 -13.56 -23.11 10.90
N ARG A 132 -14.78 -23.41 10.43
CA ARG A 132 -15.27 -22.92 9.14
C ARG A 132 -15.63 -21.45 9.22
N THR A 133 -15.41 -20.71 8.13
CA THR A 133 -15.98 -19.37 7.96
C THR A 133 -17.51 -19.44 7.91
N LYS A 134 -18.19 -18.41 8.42
CA LYS A 134 -19.66 -18.31 8.36
C LYS A 134 -20.17 -18.03 6.93
N ARG A 135 -19.35 -17.37 6.14
CA ARG A 135 -19.59 -17.12 4.70
C ARG A 135 -18.27 -17.00 3.95
N HIS A 136 -18.35 -17.04 2.64
CA HIS A 136 -17.19 -16.73 1.80
C HIS A 136 -16.81 -15.25 1.89
N MET A 137 -15.51 -14.98 1.75
CA MET A 137 -14.96 -13.64 1.63
C MET A 137 -15.37 -13.03 0.30
N THR A 138 -15.83 -11.78 0.31
CA THR A 138 -16.15 -11.00 -0.89
C THR A 138 -15.07 -9.97 -1.19
N ILE A 139 -15.06 -9.44 -2.41
CA ILE A 139 -14.15 -8.34 -2.79
C ILE A 139 -14.43 -7.11 -1.93
N ARG A 140 -15.68 -6.85 -1.55
CA ARG A 140 -16.06 -5.78 -0.60
C ARG A 140 -15.34 -5.90 0.75
N ASP A 141 -15.22 -7.12 1.28
CA ASP A 141 -14.53 -7.35 2.55
C ASP A 141 -13.03 -6.98 2.48
N LEU A 142 -12.40 -7.18 1.33
CA LEU A 142 -11.02 -6.75 1.10
C LEU A 142 -10.90 -5.22 1.10
N PHE A 143 -11.77 -4.51 0.39
CA PHE A 143 -11.77 -3.03 0.37
C PHE A 143 -11.97 -2.41 1.74
N SER A 144 -12.80 -3.03 2.57
CA SER A 144 -13.19 -2.50 3.88
C SER A 144 -12.35 -3.02 5.05
N HIS A 145 -11.33 -3.84 4.82
CA HIS A 145 -10.56 -4.54 5.85
C HIS A 145 -11.43 -5.40 6.80
N MET A 146 -12.51 -5.96 6.28
CA MET A 146 -13.39 -6.91 6.99
C MET A 146 -13.17 -8.37 6.56
N SER A 147 -12.06 -8.65 5.92
CA SER A 147 -11.72 -9.95 5.34
C SER A 147 -11.35 -11.02 6.37
N GLY A 148 -10.92 -10.63 7.57
CA GLY A 148 -10.31 -11.53 8.55
C GLY A 148 -8.81 -11.72 8.38
N LEU A 149 -8.20 -11.09 7.39
CA LEU A 149 -6.75 -11.04 7.20
C LEU A 149 -6.09 -10.13 8.24
N THR A 150 -4.76 -10.22 8.38
CA THR A 150 -3.97 -9.41 9.31
C THR A 150 -2.71 -8.85 8.67
N TYR A 151 -1.85 -8.21 9.43
CA TYR A 151 -0.48 -7.82 9.08
C TYR A 151 0.53 -8.44 10.03
N HIS A 152 1.69 -8.79 9.53
CA HIS A 152 2.82 -9.34 10.30
C HIS A 152 3.28 -8.43 11.48
N PHE A 153 3.10 -7.11 11.38
CA PHE A 153 3.54 -6.14 12.38
C PHE A 153 2.52 -5.83 13.48
N MET A 154 1.39 -6.53 13.52
CA MET A 154 0.37 -6.29 14.54
C MET A 154 0.78 -6.79 15.93
N TYR A 155 1.54 -7.88 16.02
CA TYR A 155 2.02 -8.48 17.26
C TYR A 155 0.91 -8.76 18.29
N ARG A 156 -0.25 -9.26 17.85
CA ARG A 156 -1.44 -9.47 18.69
C ARG A 156 -1.88 -10.93 18.75
N THR A 157 -1.62 -11.70 17.70
CA THR A 157 -2.18 -13.04 17.54
C THR A 157 -1.14 -14.04 17.05
N ASN A 158 -1.46 -15.33 17.16
CA ASN A 158 -0.63 -16.39 16.58
C ASN A 158 -0.72 -16.42 15.04
N VAL A 159 -1.78 -15.85 14.46
CA VAL A 159 -1.92 -15.73 13.01
C VAL A 159 -0.92 -14.70 12.47
N ASP A 160 -0.82 -13.53 13.10
CA ASP A 160 0.17 -12.53 12.67
C ASP A 160 1.62 -12.99 12.94
N ALA A 161 1.83 -13.85 13.94
CA ALA A 161 3.13 -14.50 14.16
C ALA A 161 3.50 -15.43 12.99
N ALA A 162 2.53 -16.22 12.48
CA ALA A 162 2.74 -17.04 11.29
C ALA A 162 3.03 -16.21 10.04
N TYR A 163 2.40 -15.04 9.89
CA TYR A 163 2.73 -14.09 8.81
C TYR A 163 4.21 -13.67 8.88
N ARG A 164 4.74 -13.39 10.09
CA ARG A 164 6.17 -13.06 10.27
C ARG A 164 7.07 -14.23 9.92
N GLU A 165 6.73 -15.44 10.36
CA GLU A 165 7.51 -16.64 10.12
C GLU A 165 7.60 -16.98 8.63
N LEU A 166 6.50 -16.83 7.91
CA LEU A 166 6.43 -17.07 6.47
C LEU A 166 6.87 -15.87 5.61
N GLY A 167 7.09 -14.70 6.23
CA GLY A 167 7.48 -13.49 5.51
C GLY A 167 6.35 -12.80 4.75
N VAL A 168 5.09 -13.10 5.08
CA VAL A 168 3.92 -12.46 4.44
C VAL A 168 3.88 -10.98 4.76
N GLY A 169 3.88 -10.14 3.72
CA GLY A 169 3.80 -8.67 3.86
C GLY A 169 5.07 -8.03 4.46
N THR A 170 6.12 -8.79 4.67
CA THR A 170 7.41 -8.21 5.05
C THR A 170 8.08 -7.60 3.82
N HIS A 171 8.34 -6.31 3.85
CA HIS A 171 9.28 -5.71 2.92
C HIS A 171 10.69 -6.16 3.35
N GLY A 172 11.14 -7.30 2.86
CA GLY A 172 12.39 -7.96 3.16
C GLY A 172 13.11 -7.40 4.40
N ARG A 173 13.21 -8.15 5.49
CA ARG A 173 14.22 -7.82 6.47
C ARG A 173 15.54 -7.92 5.74
N PHE A 174 16.32 -6.86 5.76
CA PHE A 174 17.73 -6.97 5.44
C PHE A 174 18.29 -7.97 6.44
N GLY A 175 18.76 -9.13 5.97
CA GLY A 175 19.58 -9.99 6.77
C GLY A 175 20.80 -9.21 7.26
N GLU A 176 21.51 -9.70 8.27
CA GLU A 176 22.76 -9.11 8.77
C GLU A 176 23.82 -8.92 7.65
N ASP A 177 23.64 -9.59 6.52
CA ASP A 177 24.43 -9.54 5.29
C ASP A 177 23.91 -8.52 4.25
N GLY A 178 22.86 -7.74 4.57
CA GLY A 178 22.24 -6.79 3.64
C GLY A 178 21.44 -7.43 2.51
N ALA A 179 21.35 -8.76 2.45
CA ALA A 179 20.52 -9.45 1.49
C ALA A 179 19.05 -9.36 1.87
N LEU A 180 18.18 -9.08 0.87
CA LEU A 180 16.73 -9.16 1.01
C LEU A 180 16.35 -10.61 1.38
N GLY A 181 16.34 -10.89 2.70
CA GLY A 181 15.87 -12.18 3.19
C GLY A 181 14.37 -12.20 3.18
N HIS A 182 13.73 -12.89 2.21
CA HIS A 182 12.71 -13.87 2.48
C HIS A 182 11.97 -14.29 1.20
N ARG A 183 11.58 -15.55 1.17
CA ARG A 183 11.00 -16.27 0.05
C ARG A 183 9.74 -15.62 -0.55
N ALA A 184 8.94 -14.90 0.22
CA ALA A 184 7.63 -14.39 -0.19
C ALA A 184 7.66 -13.19 -1.15
N THR A 185 8.81 -12.60 -1.41
CA THR A 185 8.90 -11.42 -2.28
C THR A 185 9.56 -11.68 -3.63
N ARG A 186 10.04 -12.90 -3.88
CA ARG A 186 10.74 -13.21 -5.13
C ARG A 186 9.80 -13.33 -6.34
N ASP A 187 8.59 -13.84 -6.14
CA ASP A 187 7.66 -14.18 -7.22
C ASP A 187 6.40 -13.28 -7.27
N GLY A 188 6.35 -12.21 -6.47
CA GLY A 188 5.33 -11.17 -6.52
C GLY A 188 4.06 -11.45 -5.72
N LEU A 189 3.00 -10.71 -6.05
CA LEU A 189 1.72 -10.72 -5.32
C LEU A 189 1.04 -12.10 -5.34
N LYS A 190 1.11 -12.82 -6.45
CA LYS A 190 0.50 -14.14 -6.59
C LYS A 190 1.02 -15.12 -5.54
N GLU A 191 2.33 -15.23 -5.39
CA GLU A 191 2.92 -16.16 -4.41
C GLU A 191 2.53 -15.80 -2.98
N MET A 192 2.55 -14.51 -2.64
CA MET A 192 2.11 -14.04 -1.33
C MET A 192 0.64 -14.40 -1.07
N VAL A 193 -0.24 -14.21 -2.04
CA VAL A 193 -1.67 -14.52 -1.92
C VAL A 193 -1.90 -16.03 -1.77
N GLU A 194 -1.17 -16.86 -2.51
CA GLU A 194 -1.23 -18.32 -2.36
C GLU A 194 -0.71 -18.76 -0.99
N MET A 195 0.35 -18.15 -0.47
CA MET A 195 0.87 -18.44 0.87
C MET A 195 -0.16 -18.10 1.96
N ILE A 196 -0.84 -16.96 1.84
CA ILE A 196 -1.91 -16.57 2.77
C ILE A 196 -3.02 -17.62 2.82
N SER A 197 -3.33 -18.30 1.71
CA SER A 197 -4.37 -19.31 1.66
C SER A 197 -4.12 -20.52 2.58
N THR A 198 -2.88 -20.72 2.99
CA THR A 198 -2.47 -21.82 3.91
C THR A 198 -2.64 -21.44 5.38
N LEU A 199 -2.93 -20.18 5.68
CA LEU A 199 -3.08 -19.65 7.04
C LEU A 199 -4.56 -19.39 7.36
N PRO A 200 -4.95 -19.48 8.65
CA PRO A 200 -6.30 -19.12 9.05
C PRO A 200 -6.51 -17.61 9.04
N LEU A 201 -7.76 -17.21 8.88
CA LEU A 201 -8.24 -15.86 9.15
C LEU A 201 -8.32 -15.62 10.67
N GLU A 202 -8.19 -14.38 11.12
CA GLU A 202 -8.38 -14.02 12.54
C GLU A 202 -9.86 -14.11 12.97
N PHE A 203 -10.78 -13.90 12.02
CA PHE A 203 -12.24 -14.00 12.21
C PHE A 203 -12.93 -14.27 10.88
N SER A 204 -14.20 -14.63 10.93
CA SER A 204 -14.98 -14.86 9.71
C SER A 204 -15.21 -13.55 8.94
N PRO A 205 -15.12 -13.55 7.59
CA PRO A 205 -15.30 -12.34 6.78
C PRO A 205 -16.61 -11.62 7.10
N GLY A 206 -16.54 -10.32 7.29
CA GLY A 206 -17.65 -9.45 7.63
C GLY A 206 -17.96 -9.30 9.10
N GLU A 207 -17.31 -10.03 10.01
CA GLU A 207 -17.61 -9.96 11.45
C GLU A 207 -16.92 -8.80 12.15
N GLN A 208 -15.69 -8.50 11.78
CA GLN A 208 -14.88 -7.48 12.45
C GLN A 208 -14.05 -6.71 11.42
N TRP A 209 -13.56 -5.55 11.85
CA TRP A 209 -12.60 -4.76 11.11
C TRP A 209 -11.19 -5.04 11.62
N ASN A 210 -10.27 -5.32 10.71
CA ASN A 210 -8.85 -5.46 11.03
C ASN A 210 -7.98 -4.97 9.89
N TYR A 211 -7.15 -3.98 10.15
CA TYR A 211 -6.17 -3.48 9.17
C TYR A 211 -5.22 -4.59 8.73
N SER A 212 -5.09 -4.81 7.41
CA SER A 212 -4.53 -6.06 6.90
C SER A 212 -3.94 -5.93 5.50
N VAL A 213 -3.31 -6.99 5.04
CA VAL A 213 -2.82 -7.18 3.65
C VAL A 213 -3.96 -7.29 2.61
N SER A 214 -5.19 -6.95 2.97
CA SER A 214 -6.33 -6.99 2.03
C SER A 214 -6.06 -6.19 0.75
N THR A 215 -5.40 -5.04 0.86
CA THR A 215 -5.10 -4.21 -0.32
C THR A 215 -4.06 -4.85 -1.24
N ASP A 216 -3.13 -5.64 -0.70
CA ASP A 216 -2.18 -6.41 -1.50
C ASP A 216 -2.93 -7.46 -2.33
N VAL A 217 -3.97 -8.08 -1.75
CA VAL A 217 -4.88 -9.00 -2.48
C VAL A 217 -5.69 -8.25 -3.55
N LEU A 218 -6.16 -7.03 -3.27
CA LEU A 218 -6.78 -6.18 -4.31
C LEU A 218 -5.80 -5.91 -5.46
N GLY A 219 -4.53 -5.67 -5.15
CA GLY A 219 -3.47 -5.52 -6.16
C GLY A 219 -3.34 -6.76 -7.05
N HIS A 220 -3.38 -7.96 -6.44
CA HIS A 220 -3.38 -9.21 -7.22
C HIS A 220 -4.64 -9.37 -8.08
N LEU A 221 -5.81 -8.94 -7.59
CA LEU A 221 -7.03 -8.93 -8.40
C LEU A 221 -6.92 -7.95 -9.58
N VAL A 222 -6.23 -6.81 -9.42
CA VAL A 222 -5.92 -5.92 -10.56
C VAL A 222 -5.11 -6.67 -11.63
N GLU A 223 -4.10 -7.46 -11.23
CA GLU A 223 -3.32 -8.27 -12.17
C GLU A 223 -4.18 -9.32 -12.88
N ILE A 224 -5.06 -10.00 -12.14
CA ILE A 224 -5.96 -11.05 -12.70
C ILE A 224 -6.91 -10.43 -13.74
N PHE A 225 -7.58 -9.33 -13.42
CA PHE A 225 -8.58 -8.73 -14.30
C PHE A 225 -7.99 -7.99 -15.49
N SER A 226 -6.81 -7.40 -15.32
CA SER A 226 -6.16 -6.61 -16.37
C SER A 226 -5.23 -7.43 -17.26
N GLY A 227 -4.73 -8.56 -16.77
CA GLY A 227 -3.65 -9.32 -17.42
C GLY A 227 -2.29 -8.62 -17.39
N MET A 228 -2.15 -7.55 -16.60
CA MET A 228 -0.92 -6.75 -16.48
C MET A 228 -0.33 -6.90 -15.07
N LYS A 229 0.97 -6.67 -14.92
CA LYS A 229 1.57 -6.46 -13.59
C LYS A 229 1.03 -5.19 -12.95
N LEU A 230 0.97 -5.16 -11.62
CA LEU A 230 0.35 -4.04 -10.89
C LEU A 230 1.06 -2.70 -11.15
N ASP A 231 2.37 -2.68 -11.18
CA ASP A 231 3.18 -1.50 -11.49
C ASP A 231 2.97 -1.02 -12.94
N GLU A 232 2.89 -1.94 -13.89
CA GLU A 232 2.57 -1.61 -15.29
C GLU A 232 1.15 -1.03 -15.42
N TYR A 233 0.20 -1.60 -14.65
CA TYR A 233 -1.17 -1.09 -14.64
C TYR A 233 -1.22 0.34 -14.10
N PHE A 234 -0.54 0.62 -12.99
CA PHE A 234 -0.46 1.96 -12.42
C PHE A 234 0.12 2.97 -13.42
N GLN A 235 1.29 2.66 -14.00
CA GLN A 235 1.93 3.55 -14.97
C GLN A 235 1.08 3.85 -16.20
N LYS A 236 0.22 2.91 -16.61
CA LYS A 236 -0.59 3.07 -17.81
C LYS A 236 -1.93 3.77 -17.55
N ASN A 237 -2.51 3.63 -16.36
CA ASN A 237 -3.92 3.97 -16.12
C ASN A 237 -4.12 4.97 -14.97
N ILE A 238 -3.07 5.26 -14.18
CA ILE A 238 -3.06 6.21 -13.08
C ILE A 238 -1.88 7.17 -13.21
#